data_b92423c11f728d98d6f8c49dd6cd6902
#
_entry.id   b92423c11f728d98d6f8c49dd6cd6902
#
_cell.length_a   1.000
_cell.length_b   1.000
_cell.length_c   1.000
_cell.angle_alpha   90.00
_cell.angle_beta   90.00
_cell.angle_gamma   90.00
#
_symmetry.space_group_name_H-M   'P 1'
#
loop_
_entity.id
_entity.type
_entity.pdbx_description
1 polymer ?
#
loop_
_entity_poly.entity_id
_entity_poly.type
_entity_poly.pdbx_seq_one_letter_code
_entity_poly.pdbx_strand_id
1 'polypeptide(L)'
;MPTTEPIRPQHWLLLAVAGLCASLIGLGIGRFAYVPLLPLMIDAGWTSNTGAAQVAAANLVGYLIGSASAHRLALWRGPAAVVRAAMLVVVFSLLACSVQLGIGWLWAWRMVAGAAGGMLMILAAPYLMRQVPLAARGKAIGVVFAGIGVGIVLSGLLVPVLGAGNLRLAWLVLAALACIALVFAWPRFAASNGVIAAPDDRAAAANQRQTLLPRGPLLALLCAYVLDAIGYLPHTVFWVEYLVHDLGKPLAIGGAFWAVFGAGAIVGPLLSGMAADRFGFRRTLVACFACKAVAVALPLLSTSMPALFVSSFAVGALTPGMVAVASGRVIEIAGPDAHQRNWAMMTFIYALVQASAGYAMAAVYGATHSFTLLFSVAASALVLAAGIAAKRPRAVRALA
;
A
#
# COMPACT_ATOMS: atom_id res chain seq x y z
N MET A 1 35.27 21.31 17.46
CA MET A 1 34.47 20.07 17.49
C MET A 1 33.07 20.46 17.92
N PRO A 2 32.03 20.34 17.10
CA PRO A 2 30.66 20.57 17.57
C PRO A 2 30.26 19.41 18.46
N THR A 3 29.90 19.71 19.69
CA THR A 3 29.35 18.77 20.67
C THR A 3 28.01 18.22 20.14
N THR A 4 28.03 16.96 19.71
CA THR A 4 26.79 16.23 19.41
C THR A 4 26.07 15.98 20.73
N GLU A 5 25.10 16.84 21.08
CA GLU A 5 24.15 16.51 22.16
C GLU A 5 23.50 15.17 21.85
N PRO A 6 23.42 14.26 22.82
CA PRO A 6 22.71 13.00 22.63
C PRO A 6 21.25 13.30 22.36
N ILE A 7 20.76 12.92 21.16
CA ILE A 7 19.36 13.07 20.76
C ILE A 7 18.50 12.39 21.82
N ARG A 8 17.69 13.16 22.55
CA ARG A 8 16.80 12.65 23.59
C ARG A 8 15.95 11.50 23.05
N PRO A 9 15.77 10.40 23.79
CA PRO A 9 15.04 9.20 23.32
C PRO A 9 13.64 9.48 22.78
N GLN A 10 13.02 10.58 23.19
CA GLN A 10 11.67 10.98 22.75
C GLN A 10 11.62 11.62 21.35
N HIS A 11 12.74 12.09 20.80
CA HIS A 11 12.73 12.84 19.54
C HIS A 11 12.48 11.93 18.31
N TRP A 12 13.04 10.70 18.31
CA TRP A 12 12.83 9.78 17.19
C TRP A 12 11.38 9.29 17.08
N LEU A 13 10.65 9.18 18.23
CA LEU A 13 9.27 8.76 18.24
C LEU A 13 8.36 9.81 17.58
N LEU A 14 8.61 11.10 17.82
CA LEU A 14 7.88 12.19 17.16
C LEU A 14 8.08 12.18 15.63
N LEU A 15 9.29 11.87 15.17
CA LEU A 15 9.58 11.69 13.74
C LEU A 15 8.85 10.48 13.17
N ALA A 16 8.85 9.35 13.88
CA ALA A 16 8.14 8.15 13.48
C ALA A 16 6.62 8.38 13.40
N VAL A 17 6.03 9.10 14.37
CA VAL A 17 4.61 9.48 14.36
C VAL A 17 4.30 10.45 13.21
N ALA A 18 5.19 11.38 12.87
CA ALA A 18 5.01 12.21 11.69
C ALA A 18 5.00 11.39 10.39
N GLY A 19 5.85 10.35 10.32
CA GLY A 19 5.84 9.40 9.23
C GLY A 19 4.57 8.54 9.21
N LEU A 20 4.05 8.12 10.37
CA LEU A 20 2.75 7.47 10.51
C LEU A 20 1.64 8.37 9.95
N CYS A 21 1.63 9.66 10.30
CA CYS A 21 0.67 10.62 9.75
C CYS A 21 0.76 10.73 8.21
N ALA A 22 1.97 10.76 7.65
CA ALA A 22 2.13 10.80 6.19
C ALA A 22 1.61 9.51 5.51
N SER A 23 1.86 8.33 6.09
CA SER A 23 1.35 7.06 5.58
C SER A 23 -0.17 6.93 5.76
N LEU A 24 -0.69 7.41 6.89
CA LEU A 24 -2.13 7.50 7.16
C LEU A 24 -2.84 8.39 6.13
N ILE A 25 -2.30 9.58 5.85
CA ILE A 25 -2.86 10.50 4.86
C ILE A 25 -2.79 9.88 3.46
N GLY A 26 -1.59 9.42 3.04
CA GLY A 26 -1.34 9.02 1.65
C GLY A 26 -2.03 7.73 1.26
N LEU A 27 -1.93 6.70 2.08
CA LEU A 27 -2.47 5.37 1.78
C LEU A 27 -3.64 5.01 2.67
N GLY A 28 -3.53 5.18 3.98
CA GLY A 28 -4.58 4.78 4.91
C GLY A 28 -5.92 5.43 4.57
N ILE A 29 -5.98 6.75 4.53
CA ILE A 29 -7.19 7.50 4.18
C ILE A 29 -7.23 7.76 2.67
N GLY A 30 -6.15 8.29 2.08
CA GLY A 30 -6.11 8.72 0.69
C GLY A 30 -6.40 7.61 -0.33
N ARG A 31 -6.13 6.37 -0.01
CA ARG A 31 -6.40 5.21 -0.87
C ARG A 31 -7.45 4.27 -0.28
N PHE A 32 -7.20 3.76 0.91
CA PHE A 32 -7.95 2.62 1.45
C PHE A 32 -9.28 2.99 2.10
N ALA A 33 -9.50 4.25 2.50
CA ALA A 33 -10.82 4.68 2.99
C ALA A 33 -11.91 4.67 1.91
N TYR A 34 -11.54 4.55 0.64
CA TYR A 34 -12.50 4.42 -0.46
C TYR A 34 -13.26 3.09 -0.41
N VAL A 35 -12.67 2.03 0.13
CA VAL A 35 -13.26 0.69 0.13
C VAL A 35 -14.62 0.63 0.85
N PRO A 36 -14.77 1.15 2.09
CA PRO A 36 -16.09 1.22 2.72
C PRO A 36 -17.00 2.33 2.16
N LEU A 37 -16.48 3.32 1.44
CA LEU A 37 -17.27 4.34 0.74
C LEU A 37 -17.91 3.81 -0.55
N LEU A 38 -17.33 2.77 -1.16
CA LEU A 38 -17.76 2.26 -2.46
C LEU A 38 -19.23 1.83 -2.47
N PRO A 39 -19.72 0.94 -1.58
CA PRO A 39 -21.12 0.57 -1.55
C PRO A 39 -22.04 1.77 -1.30
N LEU A 40 -21.67 2.67 -0.39
CA LEU A 40 -22.45 3.88 -0.09
C LEU A 40 -22.60 4.80 -1.31
N MET A 41 -21.56 4.90 -2.13
CA MET A 41 -21.59 5.73 -3.35
C MET A 41 -22.51 5.12 -4.41
N ILE A 42 -22.59 3.80 -4.48
CA ILE A 42 -23.51 3.08 -5.37
C ILE A 42 -24.94 3.29 -4.89
N ASP A 43 -25.22 3.03 -3.62
CA ASP A 43 -26.55 3.17 -3.01
C ASP A 43 -27.09 4.61 -3.10
N ALA A 44 -26.20 5.61 -2.94
CA ALA A 44 -26.54 7.02 -3.07
C ALA A 44 -26.65 7.50 -4.53
N GLY A 45 -26.46 6.62 -5.52
CA GLY A 45 -26.54 6.98 -6.95
C GLY A 45 -25.43 7.92 -7.43
N TRP A 46 -24.29 8.01 -6.71
CA TRP A 46 -23.16 8.83 -7.16
C TRP A 46 -22.43 8.18 -8.33
N THR A 47 -22.47 6.87 -8.43
CA THR A 47 -21.83 6.10 -9.50
C THR A 47 -22.46 4.70 -9.61
N SER A 48 -22.20 4.01 -10.73
CA SER A 48 -22.53 2.59 -10.89
C SER A 48 -21.44 1.71 -10.26
N ASN A 49 -21.72 0.41 -10.10
CA ASN A 49 -20.77 -0.60 -9.63
C ASN A 49 -19.47 -0.57 -10.45
N THR A 50 -19.58 -0.58 -11.78
CA THR A 50 -18.42 -0.49 -12.68
C THR A 50 -17.69 0.85 -12.52
N GLY A 51 -18.43 1.94 -12.42
CA GLY A 51 -17.88 3.28 -12.23
C GLY A 51 -17.10 3.40 -10.92
N ALA A 52 -17.65 2.88 -9.83
CA ALA A 52 -16.96 2.86 -8.53
C ALA A 52 -15.63 2.09 -8.58
N ALA A 53 -15.62 0.92 -9.24
CA ALA A 53 -14.40 0.14 -9.44
C ALA A 53 -13.37 0.87 -10.32
N GLN A 54 -13.81 1.57 -11.37
CA GLN A 54 -12.93 2.39 -12.23
C GLN A 54 -12.33 3.57 -11.45
N VAL A 55 -13.08 4.21 -10.57
CA VAL A 55 -12.60 5.28 -9.67
C VAL A 55 -11.56 4.75 -8.68
N ALA A 56 -11.73 3.52 -8.15
CA ALA A 56 -10.69 2.86 -7.36
C ALA A 56 -9.42 2.60 -8.18
N ALA A 57 -9.57 2.10 -9.41
CA ALA A 57 -8.45 1.84 -10.32
C ALA A 57 -7.71 3.13 -10.73
N ALA A 58 -8.42 4.26 -10.88
CA ALA A 58 -7.80 5.56 -11.14
C ALA A 58 -6.80 5.97 -10.04
N ASN A 59 -7.10 5.68 -8.78
CA ASN A 59 -6.16 5.90 -7.68
C ASN A 59 -4.87 5.06 -7.82
N LEU A 60 -4.97 3.83 -8.34
CA LEU A 60 -3.80 2.98 -8.59
C LEU A 60 -2.90 3.54 -9.70
N VAL A 61 -3.50 4.04 -10.79
CA VAL A 61 -2.76 4.73 -11.87
C VAL A 61 -2.10 5.98 -11.32
N GLY A 62 -2.83 6.78 -10.56
CA GLY A 62 -2.26 7.93 -9.88
C GLY A 62 -1.05 7.55 -9.04
N TYR A 63 -1.16 6.51 -8.21
CA TYR A 63 -0.08 6.01 -7.38
C TYR A 63 1.17 5.62 -8.19
N LEU A 64 0.99 4.96 -9.33
CA LEU A 64 2.10 4.64 -10.24
C LEU A 64 2.78 5.91 -10.75
N ILE A 65 2.01 6.90 -11.23
CA ILE A 65 2.52 8.17 -11.74
C ILE A 65 3.28 8.92 -10.63
N GLY A 66 2.68 9.01 -9.43
CA GLY A 66 3.27 9.68 -8.27
C GLY A 66 4.58 9.04 -7.83
N SER A 67 4.60 7.71 -7.74
CA SER A 67 5.80 6.95 -7.36
C SER A 67 6.93 7.14 -8.38
N ALA A 68 6.63 7.15 -9.68
CA ALA A 68 7.60 7.35 -10.75
C ALA A 68 8.15 8.78 -10.80
N SER A 69 7.35 9.79 -10.46
CA SER A 69 7.72 11.20 -10.50
C SER A 69 8.35 11.72 -9.20
N ALA A 70 8.16 11.00 -8.08
CA ALA A 70 8.55 11.44 -6.74
C ALA A 70 10.02 11.90 -6.66
N HIS A 71 10.94 11.10 -7.19
CA HIS A 71 12.37 11.40 -7.13
C HIS A 71 12.73 12.68 -7.92
N ARG A 72 12.19 12.84 -9.14
CA ARG A 72 12.45 14.04 -9.97
C ARG A 72 11.91 15.30 -9.31
N LEU A 73 10.71 15.23 -8.73
CA LEU A 73 10.13 16.36 -8.01
C LEU A 73 10.92 16.70 -6.75
N ALA A 74 11.41 15.68 -6.03
CA ALA A 74 12.25 15.87 -4.85
C ALA A 74 13.59 16.53 -5.18
N LEU A 75 14.20 16.23 -6.34
CA LEU A 75 15.41 16.90 -6.82
C LEU A 75 15.15 18.38 -7.14
N TRP A 76 13.97 18.71 -7.68
CA TRP A 76 13.63 20.07 -8.10
C TRP A 76 13.20 20.96 -6.93
N ARG A 77 12.34 20.48 -6.04
CA ARG A 77 11.71 21.27 -4.95
C ARG A 77 12.16 20.89 -3.55
N GLY A 78 12.96 19.85 -3.41
CA GLY A 78 13.32 19.24 -2.14
C GLY A 78 12.25 18.27 -1.63
N PRO A 79 12.66 17.18 -0.95
CA PRO A 79 11.74 16.12 -0.51
C PRO A 79 10.73 16.60 0.54
N ALA A 80 11.13 17.49 1.45
CA ALA A 80 10.24 18.04 2.45
C ALA A 80 9.07 18.83 1.85
N ALA A 81 9.37 19.67 0.84
CA ALA A 81 8.36 20.46 0.14
C ALA A 81 7.37 19.55 -0.63
N VAL A 82 7.91 18.52 -1.31
CA VAL A 82 7.07 17.55 -2.05
C VAL A 82 6.18 16.76 -1.11
N VAL A 83 6.69 16.30 0.04
CA VAL A 83 5.91 15.57 1.04
C VAL A 83 4.78 16.45 1.61
N ARG A 84 5.08 17.71 1.96
CA ARG A 84 4.07 18.67 2.44
C ARG A 84 3.00 18.95 1.39
N ALA A 85 3.41 19.23 0.14
CA ALA A 85 2.49 19.46 -0.96
C ALA A 85 1.62 18.23 -1.22
N ALA A 86 2.19 17.02 -1.22
CA ALA A 86 1.45 15.78 -1.40
C ALA A 86 0.42 15.55 -0.29
N MET A 87 0.75 15.81 0.98
CA MET A 87 -0.22 15.72 2.08
C MET A 87 -1.39 16.70 1.88
N LEU A 88 -1.10 17.95 1.51
CA LEU A 88 -2.13 18.97 1.20
C LEU A 88 -3.02 18.50 0.04
N VAL A 89 -2.44 17.99 -1.03
CA VAL A 89 -3.16 17.50 -2.21
C VAL A 89 -4.13 16.37 -1.84
N VAL A 90 -3.75 15.45 -0.95
CA VAL A 90 -4.67 14.41 -0.47
C VAL A 90 -5.84 15.02 0.30
N VAL A 91 -5.59 15.97 1.21
CA VAL A 91 -6.65 16.66 1.96
C VAL A 91 -7.62 17.35 1.01
N PHE A 92 -7.11 18.13 0.05
CA PHE A 92 -7.94 18.79 -0.95
C PHE A 92 -8.70 17.80 -1.84
N SER A 93 -8.09 16.69 -2.20
CA SER A 93 -8.76 15.63 -2.95
C SER A 93 -9.95 15.04 -2.18
N LEU A 94 -9.81 14.80 -0.88
CA LEU A 94 -10.90 14.30 -0.03
C LEU A 94 -12.03 15.34 0.07
N LEU A 95 -11.70 16.62 0.22
CA LEU A 95 -12.69 17.72 0.19
C LEU A 95 -13.39 17.77 -1.17
N ALA A 96 -12.67 17.69 -2.27
CA ALA A 96 -13.24 17.69 -3.60
C ALA A 96 -14.17 16.49 -3.86
N CYS A 97 -13.79 15.31 -3.37
CA CYS A 97 -14.63 14.11 -3.45
C CYS A 97 -15.91 14.20 -2.60
N SER A 98 -16.03 15.16 -1.68
CA SER A 98 -17.28 15.38 -0.93
C SER A 98 -18.39 16.03 -1.76
N VAL A 99 -18.07 16.50 -2.97
CA VAL A 99 -19.01 17.16 -3.88
C VAL A 99 -19.34 16.25 -5.05
N GLN A 100 -20.64 16.03 -5.29
CA GLN A 100 -21.13 15.16 -6.38
C GLN A 100 -21.19 15.94 -7.69
N LEU A 101 -20.10 15.93 -8.47
CA LEU A 101 -20.01 16.53 -9.81
C LEU A 101 -19.84 15.48 -10.93
N GLY A 102 -20.27 14.25 -10.65
CA GLY A 102 -20.23 13.13 -11.60
C GLY A 102 -18.94 12.31 -11.51
N ILE A 103 -18.93 11.20 -12.28
CA ILE A 103 -17.87 10.19 -12.20
C ILE A 103 -16.50 10.71 -12.64
N GLY A 104 -16.44 11.57 -13.66
CA GLY A 104 -15.19 12.15 -14.15
C GLY A 104 -14.48 13.00 -13.09
N TRP A 105 -15.25 13.71 -12.26
CA TRP A 105 -14.75 14.48 -11.13
C TRP A 105 -14.11 13.57 -10.08
N LEU A 106 -14.83 12.53 -9.67
CA LEU A 106 -14.32 11.54 -8.72
C LEU A 106 -13.08 10.84 -9.24
N TRP A 107 -13.09 10.42 -10.51
CA TRP A 107 -11.98 9.78 -11.17
C TRP A 107 -10.72 10.65 -11.14
N ALA A 108 -10.84 11.92 -11.53
CA ALA A 108 -9.73 12.87 -11.57
C ALA A 108 -9.12 13.09 -10.17
N TRP A 109 -9.95 13.37 -9.16
CA TRP A 109 -9.44 13.62 -7.81
C TRP A 109 -8.91 12.36 -7.14
N ARG A 110 -9.47 11.20 -7.41
CA ARG A 110 -8.92 9.94 -6.91
C ARG A 110 -7.57 9.60 -7.56
N MET A 111 -7.39 9.91 -8.84
CA MET A 111 -6.09 9.78 -9.49
C MET A 111 -5.06 10.76 -8.89
N VAL A 112 -5.44 12.00 -8.64
CA VAL A 112 -4.58 13.01 -8.00
C VAL A 112 -4.22 12.59 -6.58
N ALA A 113 -5.18 12.09 -5.77
CA ALA A 113 -4.89 11.53 -4.45
C ALA A 113 -3.93 10.34 -4.51
N GLY A 114 -4.10 9.46 -5.51
CA GLY A 114 -3.20 8.35 -5.74
C GLY A 114 -1.77 8.82 -6.02
N ALA A 115 -1.60 9.82 -6.89
CA ALA A 115 -0.29 10.38 -7.21
C ALA A 115 0.40 10.97 -5.96
N ALA A 116 -0.33 11.72 -5.18
CA ALA A 116 0.17 12.25 -3.91
C ALA A 116 0.54 11.12 -2.92
N GLY A 117 -0.30 10.08 -2.81
CA GLY A 117 -0.03 8.90 -1.99
C GLY A 117 1.24 8.15 -2.41
N GLY A 118 1.48 8.02 -3.72
CA GLY A 118 2.70 7.44 -4.28
C GLY A 118 3.95 8.24 -3.92
N MET A 119 3.88 9.57 -4.00
CA MET A 119 4.98 10.45 -3.57
C MET A 119 5.26 10.31 -2.08
N LEU A 120 4.23 10.29 -1.23
CA LEU A 120 4.36 10.12 0.22
C LEU A 120 5.02 8.78 0.57
N MET A 121 4.63 7.69 -0.09
CA MET A 121 5.21 6.37 0.12
C MET A 121 6.70 6.30 -0.17
N ILE A 122 7.15 7.00 -1.23
CA ILE A 122 8.55 6.99 -1.66
C ILE A 122 9.42 7.95 -0.83
N LEU A 123 8.88 9.09 -0.40
CA LEU A 123 9.71 10.17 0.13
C LEU A 123 9.62 10.33 1.66
N ALA A 124 8.47 10.07 2.28
CA ALA A 124 8.26 10.43 3.68
C ALA A 124 9.13 9.61 4.64
N ALA A 125 9.11 8.28 4.52
CA ALA A 125 9.90 7.41 5.40
C ALA A 125 11.42 7.63 5.23
N PRO A 126 12.01 7.62 4.02
CA PRO A 126 13.44 7.87 3.84
C PRO A 126 13.88 9.24 4.36
N TYR A 127 13.07 10.29 4.19
CA TYR A 127 13.37 11.63 4.69
C TYR A 127 13.52 11.64 6.21
N LEU A 128 12.57 11.05 6.93
CA LEU A 128 12.57 11.03 8.40
C LEU A 128 13.64 10.10 8.96
N MET A 129 13.88 8.95 8.33
CA MET A 129 14.85 7.96 8.79
C MET A 129 16.29 8.46 8.79
N ARG A 130 16.62 9.49 8.04
CA ARG A 130 17.95 10.16 8.11
C ARG A 130 18.19 10.82 9.46
N GLN A 131 17.11 11.26 10.14
CA GLN A 131 17.15 11.95 11.42
C GLN A 131 16.97 10.98 12.61
N VAL A 132 16.64 9.71 12.34
CA VAL A 132 16.42 8.67 13.36
C VAL A 132 17.72 7.90 13.60
N PRO A 133 18.14 7.70 14.87
CA PRO A 133 19.31 6.89 15.20
C PRO A 133 19.21 5.47 14.63
N LEU A 134 20.34 4.92 14.17
CA LEU A 134 20.37 3.60 13.50
C LEU A 134 19.70 2.51 14.33
N ALA A 135 19.94 2.47 15.64
CA ALA A 135 19.35 1.49 16.57
C ALA A 135 17.82 1.56 16.68
N ALA A 136 17.20 2.71 16.34
CA ALA A 136 15.76 2.92 16.42
C ALA A 136 15.04 2.83 15.05
N ARG A 137 15.77 2.81 13.93
CA ARG A 137 15.20 2.87 12.58
C ARG A 137 14.19 1.77 12.30
N GLY A 138 14.47 0.53 12.73
CA GLY A 138 13.53 -0.58 12.51
C GLY A 138 12.20 -0.36 13.21
N LYS A 139 12.22 0.09 14.47
CA LYS A 139 11.00 0.42 15.23
C LYS A 139 10.28 1.61 14.61
N ALA A 140 11.01 2.66 14.21
CA ALA A 140 10.45 3.84 13.57
C ALA A 140 9.77 3.52 12.24
N ILE A 141 10.36 2.67 11.39
CA ILE A 141 9.75 2.21 10.14
C ILE A 141 8.45 1.44 10.42
N GLY A 142 8.44 0.57 11.43
CA GLY A 142 7.22 -0.13 11.86
C GLY A 142 6.09 0.83 12.23
N VAL A 143 6.40 1.88 13.01
CA VAL A 143 5.42 2.93 13.37
C VAL A 143 4.95 3.69 12.13
N VAL A 144 5.85 4.06 11.22
CA VAL A 144 5.49 4.76 9.97
C VAL A 144 4.47 3.97 9.16
N PHE A 145 4.71 2.69 8.93
CA PHE A 145 3.81 1.88 8.10
C PHE A 145 2.53 1.46 8.83
N ALA A 146 2.51 1.45 10.18
CA ALA A 146 1.27 1.25 10.94
C ALA A 146 0.21 2.31 10.61
N GLY A 147 0.60 3.51 10.15
CA GLY A 147 -0.31 4.56 9.71
C GLY A 147 -1.28 4.11 8.60
N ILE A 148 -0.85 3.21 7.72
CA ILE A 148 -1.71 2.62 6.68
C ILE A 148 -2.85 1.84 7.34
N GLY A 149 -2.51 0.91 8.23
CA GLY A 149 -3.48 0.09 8.93
C GLY A 149 -4.41 0.90 9.84
N VAL A 150 -3.88 1.94 10.52
CA VAL A 150 -4.69 2.86 11.33
C VAL A 150 -5.74 3.57 10.45
N GLY A 151 -5.38 4.04 9.27
CA GLY A 151 -6.34 4.67 8.35
C GLY A 151 -7.41 3.69 7.85
N ILE A 152 -7.05 2.44 7.62
CA ILE A 152 -7.98 1.37 7.26
C ILE A 152 -8.95 1.10 8.42
N VAL A 153 -8.45 0.97 9.66
CA VAL A 153 -9.30 0.78 10.85
C VAL A 153 -10.26 1.96 11.02
N LEU A 154 -9.74 3.18 11.00
CA LEU A 154 -10.56 4.39 11.16
C LEU A 154 -11.66 4.47 10.09
N SER A 155 -11.31 4.23 8.82
CA SER A 155 -12.31 4.27 7.75
C SER A 155 -13.35 3.16 7.88
N GLY A 156 -12.95 1.96 8.27
CA GLY A 156 -13.87 0.83 8.49
C GLY A 156 -14.88 1.07 9.60
N LEU A 157 -14.48 1.79 10.65
CA LEU A 157 -15.35 2.10 11.78
C LEU A 157 -16.20 3.36 11.54
N LEU A 158 -15.62 4.42 10.96
CA LEU A 158 -16.29 5.71 10.84
C LEU A 158 -17.20 5.81 9.62
N VAL A 159 -16.79 5.27 8.47
CA VAL A 159 -17.57 5.42 7.23
C VAL A 159 -18.96 4.79 7.31
N PRO A 160 -19.16 3.57 7.87
CA PRO A 160 -20.51 3.02 8.01
C PRO A 160 -21.42 3.86 8.91
N VAL A 161 -20.86 4.41 9.98
CA VAL A 161 -21.66 5.20 10.96
C VAL A 161 -22.05 6.56 10.38
N LEU A 162 -21.12 7.24 9.72
CA LEU A 162 -21.32 8.60 9.23
C LEU A 162 -21.95 8.64 7.84
N GLY A 163 -21.59 7.68 6.99
CA GLY A 163 -21.98 7.67 5.59
C GLY A 163 -23.38 7.15 5.33
N ALA A 164 -23.95 6.31 6.20
CA ALA A 164 -25.30 5.77 6.06
C ALA A 164 -26.38 6.85 5.98
N GLY A 165 -26.20 7.97 6.71
CA GLY A 165 -27.12 9.11 6.65
C GLY A 165 -26.67 10.25 5.74
N ASN A 166 -25.36 10.39 5.50
CA ASN A 166 -24.80 11.51 4.74
C ASN A 166 -23.40 11.16 4.21
N LEU A 167 -23.33 10.69 2.98
CA LEU A 167 -22.06 10.33 2.32
C LEU A 167 -21.06 11.51 2.27
N ARG A 168 -21.55 12.74 2.08
CA ARG A 168 -20.72 13.95 2.12
C ARG A 168 -20.03 14.11 3.47
N LEU A 169 -20.74 13.82 4.57
CA LEU A 169 -20.18 13.90 5.93
C LEU A 169 -19.03 12.91 6.11
N ALA A 170 -19.14 11.69 5.57
CA ALA A 170 -18.07 10.71 5.62
C ALA A 170 -16.78 11.22 4.93
N TRP A 171 -16.91 11.82 3.74
CA TRP A 171 -15.78 12.44 3.05
C TRP A 171 -15.15 13.59 3.83
N LEU A 172 -15.99 14.47 4.41
CA LEU A 172 -15.53 15.62 5.19
C LEU A 172 -14.81 15.21 6.48
N VAL A 173 -15.30 14.18 7.18
CA VAL A 173 -14.65 13.66 8.38
C VAL A 173 -13.31 13.01 8.03
N LEU A 174 -13.22 12.27 6.94
CA LEU A 174 -11.94 11.73 6.46
C LEU A 174 -10.96 12.85 6.09
N ALA A 175 -11.43 13.92 5.47
CA ALA A 175 -10.63 15.11 5.17
C ALA A 175 -10.15 15.82 6.44
N ALA A 176 -11.01 15.94 7.46
CA ALA A 176 -10.68 16.53 8.75
C ALA A 176 -9.60 15.71 9.50
N LEU A 177 -9.73 14.38 9.51
CA LEU A 177 -8.72 13.48 10.10
C LEU A 177 -7.37 13.61 9.38
N ALA A 178 -7.39 13.64 8.03
CA ALA A 178 -6.19 13.88 7.24
C ALA A 178 -5.58 15.27 7.52
N CYS A 179 -6.41 16.30 7.72
CA CYS A 179 -5.97 17.65 8.07
C CYS A 179 -5.32 17.69 9.47
N ILE A 180 -5.90 17.04 10.46
CA ILE A 180 -5.31 16.93 11.81
C ILE A 180 -3.93 16.24 11.73
N ALA A 181 -3.85 15.13 11.02
CA ALA A 181 -2.59 14.42 10.81
C ALA A 181 -1.55 15.28 10.06
N LEU A 182 -1.99 16.06 9.07
CA LEU A 182 -1.18 17.01 8.33
C LEU A 182 -0.59 18.08 9.25
N VAL A 183 -1.43 18.74 10.07
CA VAL A 183 -1.01 19.80 11.00
C VAL A 183 0.07 19.26 11.97
N PHE A 184 -0.14 18.05 12.50
CA PHE A 184 0.84 17.42 13.37
C PHE A 184 2.16 17.11 12.64
N ALA A 185 2.11 16.57 11.41
CA ALA A 185 3.28 16.15 10.65
C ALA A 185 4.06 17.34 10.06
N TRP A 186 3.37 18.44 9.72
CA TRP A 186 3.90 19.58 8.98
C TRP A 186 5.26 20.11 9.48
N PRO A 187 5.45 20.42 10.78
CA PRO A 187 6.71 20.98 11.27
C PRO A 187 7.89 20.00 11.20
N ARG A 188 7.62 18.68 11.17
CA ARG A 188 8.67 17.64 11.14
C ARG A 188 9.23 17.43 9.72
N PHE A 189 8.51 17.88 8.70
CA PHE A 189 8.98 17.99 7.33
C PHE A 189 9.45 19.44 7.02
N ALA A 190 9.99 20.16 7.99
CA ALA A 190 10.59 21.46 7.77
C ALA A 190 11.78 21.34 6.82
N ALA A 191 11.95 22.31 5.93
CA ALA A 191 13.13 22.39 5.11
C ALA A 191 14.35 22.50 6.03
N SER A 192 15.07 21.41 6.26
CA SER A 192 16.45 21.51 6.73
C SER A 192 17.24 22.13 5.59
N ASN A 193 17.97 23.20 5.84
CA ASN A 193 18.91 23.82 4.89
C ASN A 193 20.10 22.89 4.54
N GLY A 194 20.04 21.62 4.93
CA GLY A 194 20.94 20.59 4.48
C GLY A 194 20.56 20.19 3.05
N VAL A 195 21.35 20.66 2.11
CA VAL A 195 21.44 20.10 0.77
C VAL A 195 21.37 18.58 0.92
N ILE A 196 20.36 17.96 0.31
CA ILE A 196 20.39 16.51 0.10
C ILE A 196 21.70 16.32 -0.66
N ALA A 197 22.72 15.78 0.00
CA ALA A 197 23.78 15.13 -0.75
C ALA A 197 23.01 14.05 -1.55
N ALA A 198 22.81 14.32 -2.82
CA ALA A 198 22.35 13.31 -3.74
C ALA A 198 23.22 12.08 -3.47
N PRO A 199 22.67 10.87 -3.38
CA PRO A 199 23.49 9.68 -3.45
C PRO A 199 24.37 9.94 -4.67
N ASP A 200 25.68 9.80 -4.52
CA ASP A 200 26.68 10.18 -5.50
C ASP A 200 26.17 9.82 -6.90
N ASP A 201 25.60 10.83 -7.62
CA ASP A 201 24.87 10.61 -8.88
C ASP A 201 25.81 10.06 -9.94
N ARG A 202 27.14 10.21 -9.71
CA ARG A 202 28.17 9.62 -10.56
C ARG A 202 28.29 8.11 -10.32
N ALA A 203 28.17 7.65 -9.07
CA ALA A 203 28.14 6.22 -8.76
C ALA A 203 26.80 5.61 -9.18
N ALA A 204 25.67 6.32 -9.00
CA ALA A 204 24.38 5.92 -9.49
C ALA A 204 24.30 5.91 -11.03
N ALA A 205 24.86 6.90 -11.72
CA ALA A 205 24.90 6.99 -13.18
C ALA A 205 25.87 5.97 -13.81
N ALA A 206 27.00 5.68 -13.19
CA ALA A 206 27.91 4.62 -13.63
C ALA A 206 27.26 3.22 -13.50
N ASN A 207 26.44 3.01 -12.46
CA ASN A 207 25.66 1.78 -12.26
C ASN A 207 24.38 1.71 -13.12
N GLN A 208 23.91 2.83 -13.67
CA GLN A 208 22.73 2.91 -14.54
C GLN A 208 22.93 2.27 -15.93
N ARG A 209 24.17 2.09 -16.39
CA ARG A 209 24.46 1.51 -17.72
C ARG A 209 24.31 0.00 -17.82
N GLN A 210 24.09 -0.71 -16.70
CA GLN A 210 23.76 -2.12 -16.72
C GLN A 210 22.27 -2.34 -16.48
N THR A 211 21.44 -2.04 -17.47
CA THR A 211 20.03 -2.48 -17.54
C THR A 211 19.99 -3.98 -17.81
N LEU A 212 20.31 -4.77 -16.81
CA LEU A 212 20.08 -6.20 -16.89
C LEU A 212 18.68 -6.47 -16.35
N LEU A 213 17.80 -6.94 -17.23
CA LEU A 213 16.57 -7.59 -16.80
C LEU A 213 16.93 -8.64 -15.75
N PRO A 214 16.15 -8.75 -14.66
CA PRO A 214 16.43 -9.72 -13.63
C PRO A 214 16.43 -11.14 -14.24
N ARG A 215 17.48 -11.90 -13.98
CA ARG A 215 17.64 -13.27 -14.49
C ARG A 215 17.59 -14.28 -13.34
N GLY A 216 17.12 -15.47 -13.63
CA GLY A 216 17.10 -16.57 -12.67
C GLY A 216 16.26 -16.26 -11.42
N PRO A 217 16.85 -16.32 -10.21
CA PRO A 217 16.10 -16.18 -8.96
C PRO A 217 15.39 -14.84 -8.76
N LEU A 218 15.99 -13.75 -9.29
CA LEU A 218 15.40 -12.40 -9.17
C LEU A 218 14.19 -12.25 -10.10
N LEU A 219 14.23 -12.84 -11.30
CA LEU A 219 13.08 -12.89 -12.20
C LEU A 219 11.94 -13.72 -11.60
N ALA A 220 12.25 -14.88 -11.00
CA ALA A 220 11.25 -15.70 -10.32
C ALA A 220 10.58 -14.94 -9.16
N LEU A 221 11.38 -14.21 -8.36
CA LEU A 221 10.86 -13.36 -7.31
C LEU A 221 9.97 -12.24 -7.86
N LEU A 222 10.37 -11.56 -8.94
CA LEU A 222 9.58 -10.55 -9.61
C LEU A 222 8.24 -11.12 -10.11
N CYS A 223 8.26 -12.26 -10.78
CA CYS A 223 7.03 -12.91 -11.28
C CYS A 223 6.08 -13.26 -10.11
N ALA A 224 6.61 -13.84 -9.02
CA ALA A 224 5.79 -14.16 -7.85
C ALA A 224 5.22 -12.88 -7.20
N TYR A 225 6.04 -11.84 -7.08
CA TYR A 225 5.63 -10.56 -6.48
C TYR A 225 4.57 -9.83 -7.31
N VAL A 226 4.68 -9.89 -8.63
CA VAL A 226 3.71 -9.30 -9.55
C VAL A 226 2.37 -10.05 -9.52
N LEU A 227 2.38 -11.38 -9.36
CA LEU A 227 1.15 -12.16 -9.17
C LEU A 227 0.44 -11.81 -7.87
N ASP A 228 1.17 -11.42 -6.82
CA ASP A 228 0.57 -10.89 -5.60
C ASP A 228 -0.19 -9.58 -5.86
N ALA A 229 0.30 -8.72 -6.75
CA ALA A 229 -0.38 -7.48 -7.10
C ALA A 229 -1.81 -7.72 -7.65
N ILE A 230 -2.03 -8.86 -8.31
CA ILE A 230 -3.34 -9.31 -8.76
C ILE A 230 -4.11 -9.94 -7.59
N GLY A 231 -3.41 -10.78 -6.81
CA GLY A 231 -3.99 -11.66 -5.82
C GLY A 231 -4.70 -10.98 -4.65
N TYR A 232 -4.35 -9.74 -4.31
CA TYR A 232 -4.99 -9.05 -3.18
C TYR A 232 -6.03 -8.00 -3.58
N LEU A 233 -6.19 -7.73 -4.89
CA LEU A 233 -7.11 -6.70 -5.38
C LEU A 233 -8.56 -6.89 -4.92
N PRO A 234 -9.16 -8.10 -4.92
CA PRO A 234 -10.53 -8.27 -4.46
C PRO A 234 -10.74 -7.76 -3.04
N HIS A 235 -9.78 -8.01 -2.14
CA HIS A 235 -9.85 -7.54 -0.76
C HIS A 235 -9.59 -6.04 -0.60
N THR A 236 -8.83 -5.42 -1.49
CA THR A 236 -8.46 -4.00 -1.35
C THR A 236 -9.29 -3.05 -2.19
N VAL A 237 -10.13 -3.58 -3.06
CA VAL A 237 -11.04 -2.78 -3.91
C VAL A 237 -12.50 -3.14 -3.65
N PHE A 238 -12.81 -4.43 -3.58
CA PHE A 238 -14.19 -4.91 -3.60
C PHE A 238 -14.66 -5.57 -2.29
N TRP A 239 -13.83 -5.65 -1.24
CA TRP A 239 -14.15 -6.46 -0.06
C TRP A 239 -15.44 -6.04 0.64
N VAL A 240 -15.59 -4.75 0.91
CA VAL A 240 -16.81 -4.24 1.59
C VAL A 240 -18.01 -4.32 0.65
N GLU A 241 -17.81 -4.06 -0.63
CA GLU A 241 -18.83 -4.19 -1.67
C GLU A 241 -19.37 -5.63 -1.74
N TYR A 242 -18.47 -6.62 -1.77
CA TYR A 242 -18.82 -8.04 -1.72
C TYR A 242 -19.63 -8.40 -0.48
N LEU A 243 -19.19 -7.93 0.71
CA LEU A 243 -19.89 -8.22 1.96
C LEU A 243 -21.29 -7.60 2.00
N VAL A 244 -21.44 -6.39 1.46
CA VAL A 244 -22.72 -5.64 1.55
C VAL A 244 -23.67 -6.08 0.44
N HIS A 245 -23.26 -6.02 -0.82
CA HIS A 245 -24.19 -6.22 -1.94
C HIS A 245 -24.32 -7.70 -2.36
N ASP A 246 -23.24 -8.49 -2.30
CA ASP A 246 -23.29 -9.89 -2.70
C ASP A 246 -23.77 -10.81 -1.55
N LEU A 247 -23.24 -10.59 -0.33
CA LEU A 247 -23.62 -11.38 0.84
C LEU A 247 -24.76 -10.76 1.66
N GLY A 248 -25.28 -9.59 1.28
CA GLY A 248 -26.40 -8.93 1.96
C GLY A 248 -26.10 -8.55 3.42
N LYS A 249 -24.84 -8.36 3.79
CA LYS A 249 -24.46 -8.00 5.17
C LYS A 249 -24.69 -6.49 5.40
N PRO A 250 -25.11 -6.11 6.61
CA PRO A 250 -25.15 -4.69 6.96
C PRO A 250 -23.81 -4.00 6.72
N LEU A 251 -23.84 -2.74 6.28
CA LEU A 251 -22.63 -1.93 6.03
C LEU A 251 -21.71 -1.87 7.25
N ALA A 252 -22.28 -1.82 8.47
CA ALA A 252 -21.50 -1.86 9.71
C ALA A 252 -20.64 -3.12 9.84
N ILE A 253 -21.16 -4.26 9.40
CA ILE A 253 -20.41 -5.54 9.35
C ILE A 253 -19.30 -5.44 8.29
N GLY A 254 -19.61 -4.94 7.08
CA GLY A 254 -18.60 -4.71 6.04
C GLY A 254 -17.45 -3.81 6.53
N GLY A 255 -17.78 -2.71 7.21
CA GLY A 255 -16.81 -1.81 7.83
C GLY A 255 -16.00 -2.45 8.95
N ALA A 256 -16.64 -3.27 9.81
CA ALA A 256 -15.95 -4.02 10.86
C ALA A 256 -14.92 -5.00 10.27
N PHE A 257 -15.26 -5.73 9.22
CA PHE A 257 -14.30 -6.60 8.53
C PHE A 257 -13.18 -5.82 7.85
N TRP A 258 -13.47 -4.62 7.34
CA TRP A 258 -12.44 -3.73 6.84
C TRP A 258 -11.50 -3.24 7.97
N ALA A 259 -12.03 -2.95 9.14
CA ALA A 259 -11.21 -2.63 10.32
C ALA A 259 -10.35 -3.82 10.76
N VAL A 260 -10.88 -5.06 10.69
CA VAL A 260 -10.11 -6.30 10.94
C VAL A 260 -8.96 -6.44 9.93
N PHE A 261 -9.19 -6.14 8.65
CA PHE A 261 -8.12 -6.08 7.65
C PHE A 261 -7.05 -5.05 8.05
N GLY A 262 -7.46 -3.87 8.49
CA GLY A 262 -6.56 -2.81 8.96
C GLY A 262 -5.74 -3.23 10.18
N ALA A 263 -6.35 -3.92 11.14
CA ALA A 263 -5.65 -4.48 12.30
C ALA A 263 -4.59 -5.51 11.88
N GLY A 264 -4.90 -6.36 10.91
CA GLY A 264 -3.94 -7.24 10.27
C GLY A 264 -2.78 -6.46 9.65
N ALA A 265 -3.07 -5.39 8.91
CA ALA A 265 -2.06 -4.57 8.25
C ALA A 265 -1.11 -3.85 9.23
N ILE A 266 -1.54 -3.59 10.46
CA ILE A 266 -0.68 -3.03 11.52
C ILE A 266 0.34 -4.08 12.01
N VAL A 267 -0.10 -5.30 12.28
CA VAL A 267 0.75 -6.33 12.91
C VAL A 267 1.53 -7.17 11.90
N GLY A 268 1.06 -7.25 10.67
CA GLY A 268 1.58 -8.13 9.63
C GLY A 268 3.07 -7.99 9.33
N PRO A 269 3.61 -6.78 9.13
CA PRO A 269 5.03 -6.58 8.88
C PRO A 269 5.91 -7.11 10.00
N LEU A 270 5.49 -6.95 11.27
CA LEU A 270 6.21 -7.47 12.42
C LEU A 270 6.22 -9.00 12.42
N LEU A 271 5.05 -9.62 12.27
CA LEU A 271 4.94 -11.08 12.25
C LEU A 271 5.72 -11.70 11.09
N SER A 272 5.62 -11.10 9.90
CA SER A 272 6.34 -11.57 8.72
C SER A 272 7.86 -11.38 8.84
N GLY A 273 8.30 -10.28 9.46
CA GLY A 273 9.71 -10.03 9.77
C GLY A 273 10.27 -11.07 10.75
N MET A 274 9.59 -11.29 11.87
CA MET A 274 9.99 -12.33 12.86
C MET A 274 10.04 -13.73 12.23
N ALA A 275 9.10 -14.05 11.36
CA ALA A 275 9.11 -15.32 10.63
C ALA A 275 10.30 -15.40 9.65
N ALA A 276 10.63 -14.30 8.98
CA ALA A 276 11.78 -14.26 8.06
C ALA A 276 13.11 -14.41 8.80
N ASP A 277 13.25 -13.79 9.99
CA ASP A 277 14.43 -13.93 10.83
C ASP A 277 14.62 -15.39 11.29
N ARG A 278 13.52 -16.09 11.60
CA ARG A 278 13.57 -17.48 12.11
C ARG A 278 13.72 -18.53 11.02
N PHE A 279 13.02 -18.38 9.90
CA PHE A 279 12.89 -19.42 8.86
C PHE A 279 13.60 -19.06 7.54
N GLY A 280 14.13 -17.84 7.42
CA GLY A 280 14.72 -17.25 6.23
C GLY A 280 13.67 -16.66 5.27
N PHE A 281 14.07 -15.62 4.52
CA PHE A 281 13.17 -14.88 3.64
C PHE A 281 12.46 -15.74 2.60
N ARG A 282 13.15 -16.71 2.00
CA ARG A 282 12.55 -17.56 0.96
C ARG A 282 11.41 -18.43 1.49
N ARG A 283 11.61 -19.13 2.63
CA ARG A 283 10.57 -20.02 3.19
C ARG A 283 9.38 -19.21 3.68
N THR A 284 9.65 -18.08 4.32
CA THR A 284 8.62 -17.14 4.79
C THR A 284 7.80 -16.61 3.63
N LEU A 285 8.44 -16.22 2.51
CA LEU A 285 7.75 -15.71 1.34
C LEU A 285 6.80 -16.76 0.72
N VAL A 286 7.27 -18.01 0.59
CA VAL A 286 6.43 -19.12 0.12
C VAL A 286 5.23 -19.35 1.04
N ALA A 287 5.45 -19.37 2.36
CA ALA A 287 4.38 -19.51 3.34
C ALA A 287 3.39 -18.34 3.27
N CYS A 288 3.88 -17.10 3.13
CA CYS A 288 3.03 -15.91 2.98
C CYS A 288 2.15 -16.00 1.73
N PHE A 289 2.69 -16.37 0.56
CA PHE A 289 1.90 -16.55 -0.66
C PHE A 289 0.85 -17.66 -0.50
N ALA A 290 1.24 -18.81 0.07
CA ALA A 290 0.32 -19.93 0.28
C ALA A 290 -0.80 -19.58 1.28
N CYS A 291 -0.47 -18.99 2.43
CA CYS A 291 -1.46 -18.56 3.42
C CYS A 291 -2.38 -17.48 2.83
N LYS A 292 -1.84 -16.53 2.05
CA LYS A 292 -2.64 -15.48 1.42
C LYS A 292 -3.55 -16.06 0.34
N ALA A 293 -3.09 -17.07 -0.44
CA ALA A 293 -3.92 -17.78 -1.41
C ALA A 293 -5.12 -18.46 -0.74
N VAL A 294 -4.89 -19.16 0.37
CA VAL A 294 -5.96 -19.78 1.17
C VAL A 294 -6.90 -18.70 1.71
N ALA A 295 -6.36 -17.63 2.28
CA ALA A 295 -7.18 -16.56 2.84
C ALA A 295 -8.05 -15.86 1.78
N VAL A 296 -7.53 -15.64 0.57
CA VAL A 296 -8.29 -15.07 -0.56
C VAL A 296 -9.32 -16.06 -1.11
N ALA A 297 -9.06 -17.36 -1.04
CA ALA A 297 -9.99 -18.41 -1.46
C ALA A 297 -11.08 -18.69 -0.42
N LEU A 298 -10.91 -18.34 0.86
CA LEU A 298 -11.89 -18.63 1.91
C LEU A 298 -13.30 -18.18 1.58
N PRO A 299 -13.56 -16.96 1.05
CA PRO A 299 -14.91 -16.52 0.68
C PRO A 299 -15.58 -17.39 -0.38
N LEU A 300 -14.81 -18.11 -1.21
CA LEU A 300 -15.34 -19.08 -2.19
C LEU A 300 -15.80 -20.39 -1.54
N LEU A 301 -15.23 -20.73 -0.38
CA LEU A 301 -15.47 -21.97 0.32
C LEU A 301 -16.50 -21.82 1.44
N SER A 302 -16.53 -20.66 2.10
CA SER A 302 -17.41 -20.39 3.23
C SER A 302 -17.66 -18.88 3.41
N THR A 303 -18.93 -18.53 3.52
CA THR A 303 -19.40 -17.18 3.85
C THR A 303 -19.72 -17.00 5.34
N SER A 304 -19.29 -17.95 6.20
CA SER A 304 -19.44 -17.85 7.64
C SER A 304 -18.62 -16.70 8.23
N MET A 305 -19.10 -16.08 9.31
CA MET A 305 -18.44 -14.96 9.96
C MET A 305 -16.97 -15.27 10.36
N PRO A 306 -16.65 -16.45 10.93
CA PRO A 306 -15.26 -16.82 11.24
C PRO A 306 -14.37 -16.91 9.98
N ALA A 307 -14.87 -17.48 8.88
CA ALA A 307 -14.12 -17.59 7.64
C ALA A 307 -13.80 -16.20 7.05
N LEU A 308 -14.79 -15.31 7.02
CA LEU A 308 -14.63 -13.93 6.57
C LEU A 308 -13.67 -13.14 7.47
N PHE A 309 -13.72 -13.38 8.80
CA PHE A 309 -12.79 -12.77 9.75
C PHE A 309 -11.35 -13.20 9.47
N VAL A 310 -11.10 -14.51 9.34
CA VAL A 310 -9.77 -15.05 9.04
C VAL A 310 -9.27 -14.52 7.69
N SER A 311 -10.12 -14.49 6.67
CA SER A 311 -9.80 -13.94 5.36
C SER A 311 -9.38 -12.47 5.46
N SER A 312 -10.21 -11.61 6.09
CA SER A 312 -9.90 -10.19 6.29
C SER A 312 -8.57 -9.98 7.00
N PHE A 313 -8.41 -10.61 8.18
CA PHE A 313 -7.21 -10.43 8.99
C PHE A 313 -5.95 -10.93 8.30
N ALA A 314 -5.98 -12.14 7.73
CA ALA A 314 -4.82 -12.74 7.08
C ALA A 314 -4.39 -11.96 5.83
N VAL A 315 -5.34 -11.57 4.95
CA VAL A 315 -4.99 -10.77 3.77
C VAL A 315 -4.47 -9.40 4.19
N GLY A 316 -5.08 -8.78 5.22
CA GLY A 316 -4.61 -7.54 5.80
C GLY A 316 -3.17 -7.65 6.30
N ALA A 317 -2.86 -8.67 7.10
CA ALA A 317 -1.52 -8.89 7.67
C ALA A 317 -0.47 -9.21 6.59
N LEU A 318 -0.82 -10.08 5.66
CA LEU A 318 0.12 -10.58 4.66
C LEU A 318 0.40 -9.53 3.56
N THR A 319 -0.49 -8.56 3.33
CA THR A 319 -0.27 -7.55 2.28
C THR A 319 0.95 -6.68 2.54
N PRO A 320 1.08 -5.90 3.64
CA PRO A 320 2.30 -5.16 3.92
C PRO A 320 3.44 -6.06 4.42
N GLY A 321 3.13 -7.20 5.06
CA GLY A 321 4.13 -8.17 5.52
C GLY A 321 4.97 -8.74 4.38
N MET A 322 4.34 -9.07 3.27
CA MET A 322 5.02 -9.60 2.08
C MET A 322 5.95 -8.57 1.44
N VAL A 323 5.62 -7.29 1.47
CA VAL A 323 6.50 -6.21 0.97
C VAL A 323 7.85 -6.24 1.69
N ALA A 324 7.83 -6.38 3.02
CA ALA A 324 9.05 -6.45 3.84
C ALA A 324 9.86 -7.72 3.53
N VAL A 325 9.21 -8.87 3.45
CA VAL A 325 9.86 -10.16 3.17
C VAL A 325 10.44 -10.21 1.75
N ALA A 326 9.71 -9.69 0.75
CA ALA A 326 10.17 -9.62 -0.63
C ALA A 326 11.39 -8.70 -0.77
N SER A 327 11.39 -7.54 -0.10
CA SER A 327 12.52 -6.62 -0.05
C SER A 327 13.77 -7.27 0.55
N GLY A 328 13.61 -7.98 1.69
CA GLY A 328 14.70 -8.76 2.29
C GLY A 328 15.22 -9.87 1.37
N ARG A 329 14.32 -10.53 0.64
CA ARG A 329 14.73 -11.55 -0.35
C ARG A 329 15.52 -10.96 -1.52
N VAL A 330 15.23 -9.72 -1.94
CA VAL A 330 16.05 -9.03 -2.95
C VAL A 330 17.47 -8.82 -2.43
N ILE A 331 17.65 -8.46 -1.15
CA ILE A 331 18.99 -8.33 -0.55
C ILE A 331 19.74 -9.65 -0.57
N GLU A 332 19.08 -10.78 -0.23
CA GLU A 332 19.69 -12.11 -0.26
C GLU A 332 20.14 -12.53 -1.67
N ILE A 333 19.40 -12.14 -2.70
CA ILE A 333 19.68 -12.56 -4.09
C ILE A 333 20.68 -11.64 -4.77
N ALA A 334 20.52 -10.32 -4.63
CA ALA A 334 21.25 -9.31 -5.41
C ALA A 334 22.36 -8.61 -4.59
N GLY A 335 22.41 -8.82 -3.28
CA GLY A 335 23.31 -8.11 -2.39
C GLY A 335 22.82 -6.70 -2.01
N PRO A 336 23.39 -6.11 -0.95
CA PRO A 336 22.97 -4.80 -0.45
C PRO A 336 23.19 -3.67 -1.46
N ASP A 337 24.29 -3.70 -2.25
CA ASP A 337 24.64 -2.67 -3.21
C ASP A 337 23.68 -2.56 -4.38
N ALA A 338 23.13 -3.70 -4.83
CA ALA A 338 22.16 -3.76 -5.92
C ALA A 338 20.70 -3.69 -5.44
N HIS A 339 20.44 -3.73 -4.11
CA HIS A 339 19.10 -3.80 -3.54
C HIS A 339 18.23 -2.63 -3.98
N GLN A 340 18.67 -1.40 -3.80
CA GLN A 340 17.87 -0.19 -4.06
C GLN A 340 17.34 -0.17 -5.50
N ARG A 341 18.20 -0.46 -6.47
CA ARG A 341 17.84 -0.48 -7.89
C ARG A 341 16.85 -1.59 -8.22
N ASN A 342 17.15 -2.82 -7.78
CA ASN A 342 16.28 -3.96 -8.07
C ASN A 342 14.92 -3.81 -7.38
N TRP A 343 14.90 -3.33 -6.15
CA TRP A 343 13.67 -3.09 -5.40
C TRP A 343 12.80 -2.00 -6.03
N ALA A 344 13.40 -0.88 -6.46
CA ALA A 344 12.69 0.18 -7.17
C ALA A 344 12.04 -0.32 -8.47
N MET A 345 12.78 -1.11 -9.27
CA MET A 345 12.26 -1.73 -10.49
C MET A 345 11.10 -2.69 -10.18
N MET A 346 11.26 -3.58 -9.20
CA MET A 346 10.23 -4.53 -8.80
C MET A 346 8.96 -3.82 -8.31
N THR A 347 9.12 -2.77 -7.51
CA THR A 347 8.00 -1.97 -7.01
C THR A 347 7.28 -1.21 -8.13
N PHE A 348 8.03 -0.72 -9.12
CA PHE A 348 7.46 -0.06 -10.30
C PHE A 348 6.63 -1.04 -11.14
N ILE A 349 7.18 -2.22 -11.45
CA ILE A 349 6.47 -3.25 -12.23
C ILE A 349 5.25 -3.75 -11.44
N TYR A 350 5.38 -3.94 -10.12
CA TYR A 350 4.27 -4.29 -9.24
C TYR A 350 3.13 -3.26 -9.34
N ALA A 351 3.44 -1.97 -9.21
CA ALA A 351 2.45 -0.90 -9.28
C ALA A 351 1.79 -0.81 -10.68
N LEU A 352 2.57 -1.05 -11.75
CA LEU A 352 2.04 -1.09 -13.11
C LEU A 352 1.03 -2.23 -13.29
N VAL A 353 1.39 -3.44 -12.86
CA VAL A 353 0.50 -4.60 -12.95
C VAL A 353 -0.71 -4.43 -12.05
N GLN A 354 -0.53 -3.89 -10.85
CA GLN A 354 -1.63 -3.59 -9.94
C GLN A 354 -2.64 -2.63 -10.56
N ALA A 355 -2.19 -1.54 -11.19
CA ALA A 355 -3.06 -0.58 -11.84
C ALA A 355 -3.81 -1.22 -13.03
N SER A 356 -3.08 -1.96 -13.89
CA SER A 356 -3.66 -2.65 -15.05
C SER A 356 -4.68 -3.71 -14.62
N ALA A 357 -4.33 -4.52 -13.62
CA ALA A 357 -5.21 -5.56 -13.07
C ALA A 357 -6.44 -4.95 -12.36
N GLY A 358 -6.29 -3.79 -11.74
CA GLY A 358 -7.41 -3.06 -11.14
C GLY A 358 -8.47 -2.69 -12.18
N TYR A 359 -8.07 -2.11 -13.32
CA TYR A 359 -8.98 -1.83 -14.42
C TYR A 359 -9.54 -3.09 -15.06
N ALA A 360 -8.71 -4.13 -15.27
CA ALA A 360 -9.17 -5.39 -15.81
C ALA A 360 -10.24 -6.05 -14.92
N MET A 361 -10.02 -6.09 -13.60
CA MET A 361 -10.99 -6.61 -12.63
C MET A 361 -12.27 -5.77 -12.59
N ALA A 362 -12.16 -4.43 -12.70
CA ALA A 362 -13.32 -3.55 -12.78
C ALA A 362 -14.15 -3.84 -14.05
N ALA A 363 -13.50 -4.05 -15.19
CA ALA A 363 -14.16 -4.40 -16.45
C ALA A 363 -14.81 -5.79 -16.38
N VAL A 364 -14.10 -6.79 -15.84
CA VAL A 364 -14.63 -8.14 -15.63
C VAL A 364 -15.84 -8.11 -14.71
N TYR A 365 -15.76 -7.39 -13.58
CA TYR A 365 -16.88 -7.23 -12.67
C TYR A 365 -18.09 -6.55 -13.35
N GLY A 366 -17.84 -5.48 -14.12
CA GLY A 366 -18.90 -4.80 -14.86
C GLY A 366 -19.59 -5.66 -15.91
N ALA A 367 -18.88 -6.62 -16.51
CA ALA A 367 -19.44 -7.52 -17.51
C ALA A 367 -20.13 -8.76 -16.89
N THR A 368 -19.64 -9.26 -15.78
CA THR A 368 -20.04 -10.57 -15.21
C THR A 368 -20.82 -10.47 -13.92
N HIS A 369 -20.68 -9.36 -13.19
CA HIS A 369 -21.19 -9.16 -11.83
C HIS A 369 -20.82 -10.30 -10.86
N SER A 370 -19.69 -10.99 -11.12
CA SER A 370 -19.27 -12.19 -10.38
C SER A 370 -18.06 -11.94 -9.50
N PHE A 371 -18.26 -11.85 -8.20
CA PHE A 371 -17.16 -11.86 -7.23
C PHE A 371 -16.45 -13.21 -7.17
N THR A 372 -17.18 -14.30 -7.41
CA THR A 372 -16.58 -15.64 -7.47
C THR A 372 -15.45 -15.71 -8.49
N LEU A 373 -15.64 -15.09 -9.68
CA LEU A 373 -14.60 -15.04 -10.70
C LEU A 373 -13.40 -14.21 -10.24
N LEU A 374 -13.63 -13.05 -9.63
CA LEU A 374 -12.54 -12.18 -9.14
C LEU A 374 -11.69 -12.87 -8.07
N PHE A 375 -12.35 -13.48 -7.06
CA PHE A 375 -11.63 -14.21 -6.01
C PHE A 375 -10.90 -15.45 -6.55
N SER A 376 -11.50 -16.18 -7.52
CA SER A 376 -10.87 -17.35 -8.14
C SER A 376 -9.59 -16.98 -8.91
N VAL A 377 -9.64 -15.91 -9.73
CA VAL A 377 -8.46 -15.40 -10.45
C VAL A 377 -7.37 -14.96 -9.46
N ALA A 378 -7.76 -14.22 -8.42
CA ALA A 378 -6.83 -13.73 -7.40
C ALA A 378 -6.17 -14.88 -6.61
N ALA A 379 -6.94 -15.86 -6.15
CA ALA A 379 -6.43 -17.03 -5.45
C ALA A 379 -5.50 -17.87 -6.34
N SER A 380 -5.87 -18.07 -7.61
CA SER A 380 -5.03 -18.77 -8.59
C SER A 380 -3.70 -18.06 -8.84
N ALA A 381 -3.71 -16.74 -8.95
CA ALA A 381 -2.49 -15.94 -9.07
C ALA A 381 -1.55 -16.15 -7.85
N LEU A 382 -2.10 -16.19 -6.64
CA LEU A 382 -1.32 -16.41 -5.41
C LEU A 382 -0.79 -17.84 -5.30
N VAL A 383 -1.56 -18.85 -5.73
CA VAL A 383 -1.08 -20.24 -5.81
C VAL A 383 0.09 -20.34 -6.77
N LEU A 384 0.00 -19.72 -7.95
CA LEU A 384 1.10 -19.66 -8.92
C LEU A 384 2.31 -18.93 -8.33
N ALA A 385 2.10 -17.82 -7.61
CA ALA A 385 3.16 -17.08 -6.92
C ALA A 385 3.88 -17.97 -5.90
N ALA A 386 3.13 -18.72 -5.09
CA ALA A 386 3.69 -19.68 -4.13
C ALA A 386 4.50 -20.77 -4.84
N GLY A 387 3.98 -21.34 -5.93
CA GLY A 387 4.66 -22.35 -6.73
C GLY A 387 5.96 -21.83 -7.36
N ILE A 388 5.97 -20.61 -7.89
CA ILE A 388 7.19 -19.98 -8.45
C ILE A 388 8.21 -19.73 -7.34
N ALA A 389 7.80 -19.16 -6.20
CA ALA A 389 8.68 -18.88 -5.07
C ALA A 389 9.25 -20.16 -4.43
N ALA A 390 8.52 -21.29 -4.49
CA ALA A 390 8.95 -22.58 -3.97
C ALA A 390 10.04 -23.25 -4.82
N LYS A 391 10.12 -22.95 -6.12
CA LYS A 391 11.14 -23.54 -7.00
C LYS A 391 12.54 -23.15 -6.50
N ARG A 392 13.39 -24.16 -6.26
CA ARG A 392 14.81 -23.93 -5.94
C ARG A 392 15.51 -23.47 -7.22
N PRO A 393 16.34 -22.41 -7.18
CA PRO A 393 17.23 -22.13 -8.31
C PRO A 393 18.05 -23.38 -8.57
N ARG A 394 18.08 -23.86 -9.82
CA ARG A 394 19.07 -24.86 -10.21
C ARG A 394 20.44 -24.28 -9.89
N ALA A 395 21.22 -24.96 -9.07
CA ALA A 395 22.61 -24.59 -8.85
C ALA A 395 23.24 -24.40 -10.23
N VAL A 396 23.70 -23.20 -10.55
CA VAL A 396 24.58 -23.02 -11.70
C VAL A 396 25.79 -23.89 -11.38
N ARG A 397 25.93 -25.02 -12.07
CA ARG A 397 27.17 -25.81 -12.02
C ARG A 397 28.27 -24.81 -12.35
N ALA A 398 29.07 -24.47 -11.33
CA ALA A 398 30.36 -23.83 -11.59
C ALA A 398 31.07 -24.73 -12.63
N LEU A 399 31.21 -24.19 -13.83
CA LEU A 399 32.17 -24.72 -14.78
C LEU A 399 33.53 -24.50 -14.12
N ALA A 400 34.07 -25.58 -13.57
CA ALA A 400 35.45 -25.68 -13.11
C ALA A 400 36.39 -25.54 -14.29
#